data_ba1e4664d2ebf63d8d997b3b3680f9a2
#
_entry.id   ba1e4664d2ebf63d8d997b3b3680f9a2
#
_cell.length_a   1.000
_cell.length_b   1.000
_cell.length_c   1.000
_cell.angle_alpha   90.00
_cell.angle_beta   90.00
_cell.angle_gamma   90.00
#
_symmetry.space_group_name_H-M   'P 1'
#
loop_
_entity.id
_entity.type
_entity.pdbx_description
1 polymer ?
#
loop_
_entity_poly.entity_id
_entity_poly.type
_entity_poly.pdbx_seq_one_letter_code
_entity_poly.pdbx_strand_id
1 'polypeptide(L)'
;MSIDYSNFAFPKPPKTDKKKKQPIKGKKHRQTKETEIPVKVKIRVWERDRQQCIFCESKVNWHYACCHYIPRSAGGLGIEENIFTACEECHRKQDNGLNTLYYDEKAKRYLKSIYGKDWNENKLIYRKYKYEGGM
;
A
#
# COMPACT_ATOMS: atom_id res chain seq x y z
N MET A 1 3.18 -41.81 32.82
CA MET A 1 3.92 -40.81 33.53
C MET A 1 3.79 -39.49 32.87
N SER A 2 3.00 -38.64 33.46
CA SER A 2 2.80 -37.32 32.88
C SER A 2 4.05 -36.51 33.12
N ILE A 3 4.64 -36.10 32.08
CA ILE A 3 5.76 -35.20 32.17
C ILE A 3 5.20 -33.87 32.56
N ASP A 4 5.63 -33.42 33.70
CA ASP A 4 5.19 -32.12 34.17
C ASP A 4 5.96 -31.04 33.43
N TYR A 5 5.33 -30.53 32.39
CA TYR A 5 5.95 -29.51 31.58
C TYR A 5 6.08 -28.16 32.29
N SER A 6 5.46 -28.05 33.45
CA SER A 6 5.59 -26.81 34.21
C SER A 6 6.98 -26.61 34.79
N ASN A 7 7.73 -27.71 34.92
CA ASN A 7 9.12 -27.64 35.34
C ASN A 7 10.06 -27.66 34.16
N PHE A 8 9.54 -27.82 32.98
CA PHE A 8 10.31 -27.54 31.82
C PHE A 8 10.27 -26.06 31.62
N ALA A 9 11.09 -25.42 32.36
CA ALA A 9 11.55 -24.19 31.88
C ALA A 9 12.23 -24.44 30.54
N PHE A 10 11.43 -24.55 29.52
CA PHE A 10 11.97 -24.04 28.30
C PHE A 10 12.43 -22.64 28.63
N PRO A 11 13.71 -22.39 28.62
CA PRO A 11 14.09 -21.03 28.80
C PRO A 11 13.35 -20.30 27.72
N LYS A 12 12.33 -19.64 28.14
CA LYS A 12 11.81 -18.58 27.31
C LYS A 12 13.04 -17.87 26.88
N PRO A 13 13.30 -17.85 25.57
CA PRO A 13 14.40 -17.07 25.11
C PRO A 13 14.35 -15.81 25.91
N PRO A 14 15.40 -15.43 26.54
CA PRO A 14 15.36 -14.23 27.33
C PRO A 14 14.64 -13.28 26.47
N LYS A 15 13.57 -12.78 26.98
CA LYS A 15 12.94 -11.68 26.32
C LYS A 15 14.08 -10.78 26.11
N THR A 16 14.71 -11.12 25.03
CA THR A 16 15.86 -10.36 24.76
C THR A 16 15.31 -9.04 24.92
N ASP A 17 15.83 -8.44 25.75
CA ASP A 17 15.98 -7.09 25.63
C ASP A 17 16.38 -6.75 24.23
N LYS A 18 15.73 -7.38 23.30
CA LYS A 18 15.49 -6.72 22.04
C LYS A 18 14.74 -5.52 22.48
N LYS A 19 15.45 -4.91 23.25
CA LYS A 19 15.17 -3.66 23.69
C LYS A 19 14.64 -3.05 22.52
N LYS A 20 13.46 -3.15 22.57
CA LYS A 20 12.86 -1.95 22.23
C LYS A 20 13.94 -1.04 21.79
N LYS A 21 14.52 -1.39 20.64
CA LYS A 21 15.23 -0.38 19.90
C LYS A 21 14.22 0.71 19.88
N GLN A 22 14.39 1.61 20.76
CA GLN A 22 13.58 2.78 20.76
C GLN A 22 13.60 3.24 19.33
N PRO A 23 12.43 3.41 18.77
CA PRO A 23 12.40 3.86 17.40
C PRO A 23 13.34 5.03 17.36
N ILE A 24 14.38 4.85 16.62
CA ILE A 24 15.24 5.94 16.33
C ILE A 24 14.28 6.96 15.78
N LYS A 25 14.07 8.00 16.56
CA LYS A 25 13.24 9.09 16.10
C LYS A 25 14.00 9.79 14.99
N GLY A 26 14.27 9.03 13.96
CA GLY A 26 14.86 9.56 12.77
C GLY A 26 13.77 9.95 11.81
N LYS A 27 13.99 10.99 11.09
CA LYS A 27 13.10 11.36 10.00
C LYS A 27 13.02 10.19 9.04
N LYS A 28 11.81 9.75 8.72
CA LYS A 28 11.61 8.77 7.66
C LYS A 28 12.28 9.29 6.40
N HIS A 29 12.88 8.37 5.66
CA HIS A 29 13.41 8.71 4.36
C HIS A 29 12.33 9.39 3.53
N ARG A 30 12.70 10.39 2.77
CA ARG A 30 11.74 11.18 1.99
C ARG A 30 10.88 10.33 1.06
N GLN A 31 11.47 9.37 0.37
CA GLN A 31 10.73 8.47 -0.49
C GLN A 31 9.68 7.67 0.31
N THR A 32 10.04 7.21 1.49
CA THR A 32 9.11 6.50 2.36
C THR A 32 7.90 7.36 2.70
N LYS A 33 8.13 8.62 3.03
CA LYS A 33 7.06 9.55 3.32
C LYS A 33 6.12 9.76 2.14
N GLU A 34 6.68 9.98 0.98
CA GLU A 34 5.87 10.30 -0.21
C GLU A 34 5.14 9.10 -0.77
N THR A 35 5.65 7.90 -0.52
CA THR A 35 4.99 6.67 -0.97
C THR A 35 3.99 6.11 0.03
N GLU A 36 3.99 6.59 1.27
CA GLU A 36 2.98 6.24 2.25
C GLU A 36 1.63 6.85 1.87
N ILE A 37 0.57 6.16 2.23
CA ILE A 37 -0.78 6.65 1.97
C ILE A 37 -1.34 7.29 3.24
N PRO A 38 -1.51 8.60 3.29
CA PRO A 38 -2.14 9.24 4.44
C PRO A 38 -3.58 8.76 4.61
N VAL A 39 -4.06 8.72 5.85
CA VAL A 39 -5.43 8.31 6.13
C VAL A 39 -6.44 9.14 5.34
N LYS A 40 -6.18 10.42 5.19
CA LYS A 40 -7.04 11.31 4.41
C LYS A 40 -7.21 10.82 2.97
N VAL A 41 -6.11 10.38 2.37
CA VAL A 41 -6.13 9.88 1.00
C VAL A 41 -6.88 8.56 0.93
N LYS A 42 -6.67 7.67 1.90
CA LYS A 42 -7.40 6.41 1.95
C LYS A 42 -8.91 6.63 1.97
N ILE A 43 -9.37 7.53 2.82
CA ILE A 43 -10.79 7.79 2.95
C ILE A 43 -11.35 8.39 1.66
N ARG A 44 -10.65 9.33 1.05
CA ARG A 44 -11.08 9.90 -0.22
C ARG A 44 -11.15 8.87 -1.35
N VAL A 45 -10.13 8.02 -1.42
CA VAL A 45 -10.08 6.95 -2.42
C VAL A 45 -11.23 5.98 -2.21
N TRP A 46 -11.45 5.59 -0.97
CA TRP A 46 -12.53 4.69 -0.60
C TRP A 46 -13.90 5.25 -1.00
N GLU A 47 -14.15 6.50 -0.70
CA GLU A 47 -15.40 7.16 -1.08
C GLU A 47 -15.52 7.31 -2.60
N ARG A 48 -14.43 7.71 -3.25
CA ARG A 48 -14.40 7.78 -4.71
C ARG A 48 -14.76 6.46 -5.35
N ASP A 49 -14.26 5.36 -4.78
CA ASP A 49 -14.45 4.01 -5.29
C ASP A 49 -15.76 3.38 -4.80
N ARG A 50 -16.67 4.19 -4.24
CA ARG A 50 -17.97 3.78 -3.77
C ARG A 50 -17.92 2.77 -2.64
N GLN A 51 -16.87 2.84 -1.81
CA GLN A 51 -16.68 1.98 -0.66
C GLN A 51 -16.61 0.49 -1.03
N GLN A 52 -16.11 0.21 -2.20
CA GLN A 52 -16.06 -1.15 -2.73
C GLN A 52 -14.79 -1.39 -3.55
N CYS A 53 -14.48 -2.67 -3.73
CA CYS A 53 -13.39 -3.09 -4.61
C CYS A 53 -13.66 -2.65 -6.04
N ILE A 54 -12.68 -2.06 -6.71
CA ILE A 54 -12.88 -1.61 -8.09
C ILE A 54 -12.94 -2.76 -9.09
N PHE A 55 -12.51 -3.95 -8.70
CA PHE A 55 -12.49 -5.11 -9.60
C PHE A 55 -13.74 -5.97 -9.48
N CYS A 56 -14.11 -6.35 -8.27
CA CYS A 56 -15.23 -7.27 -8.03
C CYS A 56 -16.44 -6.60 -7.38
N GLU A 57 -16.33 -5.33 -7.07
CA GLU A 57 -17.43 -4.53 -6.48
C GLU A 57 -17.89 -5.00 -5.09
N SER A 58 -17.08 -5.82 -4.41
CA SER A 58 -17.36 -6.21 -3.03
C SER A 58 -17.21 -5.03 -2.09
N LYS A 59 -18.14 -4.86 -1.18
CA LYS A 59 -18.04 -3.82 -0.18
C LYS A 59 -16.91 -4.12 0.79
N VAL A 60 -16.08 -3.13 1.04
CA VAL A 60 -14.94 -3.23 1.95
C VAL A 60 -14.84 -1.97 2.78
N ASN A 61 -14.05 -2.01 3.85
CA ASN A 61 -13.83 -0.81 4.63
C ASN A 61 -12.69 0.03 4.06
N TRP A 62 -12.50 1.23 4.61
CA TRP A 62 -11.53 2.17 4.07
C TRP A 62 -10.07 1.71 4.15
N HIS A 63 -9.76 0.76 5.03
CA HIS A 63 -8.40 0.22 5.10
C HIS A 63 -7.97 -0.45 3.80
N TYR A 64 -8.94 -0.92 3.03
CA TYR A 64 -8.65 -1.58 1.75
C TYR A 64 -8.40 -0.59 0.61
N ALA A 65 -8.48 0.70 0.87
CA ALA A 65 -8.07 1.73 -0.08
C ALA A 65 -6.56 1.94 0.03
N CYS A 66 -5.81 0.89 -0.15
CA CYS A 66 -4.37 0.89 0.08
C CYS A 66 -3.56 0.29 -1.06
N CYS A 67 -4.18 0.06 -2.20
CA CYS A 67 -3.49 -0.55 -3.33
C CYS A 67 -2.86 0.52 -4.21
N HIS A 68 -1.57 0.34 -4.48
CA HIS A 68 -0.82 1.22 -5.37
C HIS A 68 -0.91 0.69 -6.80
N TYR A 69 -1.27 1.52 -7.75
CA TYR A 69 -1.17 1.15 -9.16
C TYR A 69 0.30 1.00 -9.54
N ILE A 70 1.11 2.00 -9.23
CA ILE A 70 2.57 1.87 -9.31
C ILE A 70 3.04 1.52 -7.92
N PRO A 71 3.70 0.35 -7.74
CA PRO A 71 4.08 -0.13 -6.41
C PRO A 71 5.03 0.82 -5.68
N ARG A 72 4.99 0.77 -4.36
CA ARG A 72 5.93 1.55 -3.54
C ARG A 72 7.38 1.20 -3.86
N SER A 73 7.65 -0.06 -4.15
CA SER A 73 8.98 -0.52 -4.52
C SER A 73 9.50 0.14 -5.79
N ALA A 74 8.59 0.56 -6.65
CA ALA A 74 8.92 1.28 -7.88
C ALA A 74 8.80 2.80 -7.70
N GLY A 75 8.66 3.27 -6.48
CA GLY A 75 8.51 4.68 -6.18
C GLY A 75 7.10 5.22 -6.29
N GLY A 76 6.10 4.35 -6.33
CA GLY A 76 4.70 4.78 -6.46
C GLY A 76 4.24 5.64 -5.29
N LEU A 77 3.73 6.82 -5.61
CA LEU A 77 3.30 7.80 -4.61
C LEU A 77 2.00 7.40 -3.92
N GLY A 78 1.83 7.85 -2.68
CA GLY A 78 0.60 7.63 -1.92
C GLY A 78 -0.43 8.71 -2.16
N ILE A 79 -0.73 9.01 -3.41
CA ILE A 79 -1.68 10.04 -3.81
C ILE A 79 -2.91 9.42 -4.47
N GLU A 80 -4.02 10.15 -4.48
CA GLU A 80 -5.30 9.64 -4.99
C GLU A 80 -5.18 9.05 -6.40
N GLU A 81 -4.38 9.67 -7.23
CA GLU A 81 -4.23 9.28 -8.63
C GLU A 81 -3.51 7.94 -8.81
N ASN A 82 -2.86 7.45 -7.77
CA ASN A 82 -2.12 6.19 -7.80
C ASN A 82 -2.74 5.11 -6.91
N ILE A 83 -3.71 5.46 -6.11
CA ILE A 83 -4.27 4.55 -5.11
C ILE A 83 -5.68 4.14 -5.50
N PHE A 84 -6.01 2.89 -5.24
CA PHE A 84 -7.37 2.40 -5.45
C PHE A 84 -7.78 1.43 -4.35
N THR A 85 -9.08 1.16 -4.29
CA THR A 85 -9.63 0.23 -3.31
C THR A 85 -9.77 -1.14 -3.95
N ALA A 86 -9.27 -2.16 -3.27
CA ALA A 86 -9.43 -3.54 -3.72
C ALA A 86 -9.62 -4.45 -2.51
N CYS A 87 -10.43 -5.48 -2.67
CA CYS A 87 -10.59 -6.48 -1.63
C CYS A 87 -9.30 -7.30 -1.51
N GLU A 88 -9.16 -8.01 -0.41
CA GLU A 88 -7.95 -8.80 -0.16
C GLU A 88 -7.65 -9.78 -1.29
N GLU A 89 -8.68 -10.45 -1.78
CA GLU A 89 -8.52 -11.44 -2.84
C GLU A 89 -8.01 -10.82 -4.15
N CYS A 90 -8.63 -9.72 -4.58
CA CYS A 90 -8.21 -9.05 -5.81
C CYS A 90 -6.83 -8.43 -5.68
N HIS A 91 -6.52 -7.88 -4.51
CA HIS A 91 -5.19 -7.33 -4.25
C HIS A 91 -4.12 -8.41 -4.34
N ARG A 92 -4.40 -9.57 -3.78
CA ARG A 92 -3.49 -10.71 -3.84
C ARG A 92 -3.27 -11.18 -5.28
N LYS A 93 -4.32 -11.22 -6.07
CA LYS A 93 -4.23 -11.61 -7.47
C LYS A 93 -3.42 -10.60 -8.28
N GLN A 94 -3.54 -9.33 -7.96
CA GLN A 94 -2.76 -8.29 -8.59
C GLN A 94 -1.26 -8.45 -8.27
N ASP A 95 -0.93 -8.68 -7.00
CA ASP A 95 0.46 -8.74 -6.58
C ASP A 95 1.17 -10.03 -6.99
N ASN A 96 0.50 -11.16 -6.82
CA ASN A 96 1.14 -12.47 -6.93
C ASN A 96 0.48 -13.39 -7.94
N GLY A 97 -0.56 -12.94 -8.61
CA GLY A 97 -1.34 -13.78 -9.47
C GLY A 97 -0.77 -13.90 -10.88
N LEU A 98 -1.24 -14.91 -11.57
CA LEU A 98 -0.93 -15.09 -13.00
C LEU A 98 -1.53 -13.97 -13.86
N ASN A 99 -2.47 -13.24 -13.32
CA ASN A 99 -3.22 -12.20 -14.03
C ASN A 99 -2.84 -10.79 -13.63
N THR A 100 -1.62 -10.59 -13.15
CA THR A 100 -1.15 -9.27 -12.71
C THR A 100 -1.38 -8.19 -13.77
N LEU A 101 -1.05 -8.49 -15.02
CA LEU A 101 -1.23 -7.53 -16.10
C LEU A 101 -2.70 -7.15 -16.30
N TYR A 102 -3.59 -8.11 -16.17
CA TYR A 102 -5.02 -7.86 -16.29
C TYR A 102 -5.51 -6.87 -15.24
N TYR A 103 -5.12 -7.08 -13.99
CA TYR A 103 -5.52 -6.21 -12.88
C TYR A 103 -4.88 -4.82 -13.00
N ASP A 104 -3.63 -4.76 -13.42
CA ASP A 104 -2.94 -3.49 -13.62
C ASP A 104 -3.60 -2.68 -14.73
N GLU A 105 -3.92 -3.32 -15.85
CA GLU A 105 -4.61 -2.65 -16.95
C GLU A 105 -5.98 -2.13 -16.52
N LYS A 106 -6.70 -2.93 -15.75
CA LYS A 106 -8.02 -2.54 -15.28
C LYS A 106 -7.95 -1.35 -14.33
N ALA A 107 -6.98 -1.36 -13.43
CA ALA A 107 -6.75 -0.24 -12.52
C ALA A 107 -6.35 1.01 -13.28
N LYS A 108 -5.50 0.87 -14.27
CA LYS A 108 -5.08 1.98 -15.13
C LYS A 108 -6.27 2.63 -15.82
N ARG A 109 -7.10 1.82 -16.45
CA ARG A 109 -8.29 2.33 -17.14
C ARG A 109 -9.23 3.04 -16.18
N TYR A 110 -9.41 2.47 -15.00
CA TYR A 110 -10.28 3.05 -13.99
C TYR A 110 -9.78 4.42 -13.55
N LEU A 111 -8.50 4.50 -13.17
CA LEU A 111 -7.91 5.76 -12.71
C LEU A 111 -7.91 6.81 -13.82
N LYS A 112 -7.57 6.40 -15.01
CA LYS A 112 -7.57 7.28 -16.16
C LYS A 112 -8.97 7.81 -16.46
N SER A 113 -9.99 6.98 -16.28
CA SER A 113 -11.38 7.40 -16.51
C SER A 113 -11.84 8.47 -15.51
N ILE A 114 -11.29 8.44 -14.29
CA ILE A 114 -11.64 9.41 -13.25
C ILE A 114 -10.92 10.74 -13.46
N TYR A 115 -9.63 10.68 -13.73
CA TYR A 115 -8.78 11.89 -13.77
C TYR A 115 -8.55 12.43 -15.18
N GLY A 116 -8.90 11.67 -16.18
CA GLY A 116 -8.85 12.14 -17.57
C GLY A 116 -7.46 12.36 -18.10
N LYS A 117 -7.35 13.36 -18.95
CA LYS A 117 -6.10 13.65 -19.67
C LYS A 117 -4.94 14.05 -18.76
N ASP A 118 -5.24 14.55 -17.58
CA ASP A 118 -4.22 14.98 -16.65
C ASP A 118 -3.57 13.82 -15.93
N TRP A 119 -4.15 12.64 -16.01
CA TRP A 119 -3.59 11.45 -15.38
C TRP A 119 -2.42 10.95 -16.20
N ASN A 120 -1.26 10.85 -15.56
CA ASN A 120 -0.02 10.46 -16.23
C ASN A 120 0.82 9.63 -15.26
N GLU A 121 1.21 8.45 -15.68
CA GLU A 121 2.02 7.56 -14.87
C GLU A 121 3.30 8.20 -14.36
N ASN A 122 3.91 9.08 -15.15
CA ASN A 122 5.13 9.75 -14.73
C ASN A 122 4.94 10.65 -13.52
N LYS A 123 3.74 11.14 -13.28
CA LYS A 123 3.42 11.96 -12.12
C LYS A 123 3.17 11.15 -10.86
N LEU A 124 3.06 9.84 -10.99
CA LEU A 124 2.75 8.94 -9.89
C LEU A 124 3.97 8.37 -9.22
N ILE A 125 5.16 8.70 -9.70
CA ILE A 125 6.41 8.13 -9.24
C ILE A 125 7.23 9.17 -8.49
N TYR A 126 7.79 8.74 -7.36
CA TYR A 126 8.70 9.58 -6.60
C TYR A 126 9.97 9.86 -7.40
N ARG A 127 10.38 11.12 -7.40
CA ARG A 127 11.64 11.52 -8.02
C ARG A 127 12.47 12.29 -7.00
N LYS A 128 13.69 11.85 -6.81
CA LYS A 128 14.60 12.48 -5.86
C LYS A 128 14.86 13.94 -6.22
N TYR A 129 14.93 14.20 -7.51
CA TYR A 129 15.07 15.56 -8.02
C TYR A 129 13.85 15.89 -8.85
N LYS A 130 13.03 16.74 -8.31
CA LYS A 130 11.95 17.28 -9.13
C LYS A 130 12.57 18.26 -10.08
N TYR A 131 12.78 17.82 -11.26
CA TYR A 131 12.97 18.75 -12.34
C TYR A 131 11.67 19.46 -12.50
N GLU A 132 11.60 20.58 -11.89
CA GLU A 132 10.53 21.44 -12.27
C GLU A 132 10.81 21.86 -13.66
N GLY A 133 10.19 21.20 -14.44
CA GLY A 133 9.90 21.33 -15.75
C GLY A 133 10.29 22.49 -16.50
N GLY A 134 10.96 23.18 -16.00
CA GLY A 134 11.39 24.28 -16.76
C GLY A 134 12.19 23.88 -17.92
N MET A 135 12.21 22.68 -18.06
CA MET A 135 12.94 22.39 -19.24
C MET A 135 12.16 21.76 -20.27
#